data_29e276d0c64c64f0d1716a1e36129929
#
_entry.id   29e276d0c64c64f0d1716a1e36129929
#
_cell.length_a   1.000
_cell.length_b   1.000
_cell.length_c   1.000
_cell.angle_alpha   90.00
_cell.angle_beta   90.00
_cell.angle_gamma   90.00
#
_symmetry.space_group_name_H-M   'P 1'
#
loop_
_entity.id
_entity.type
_entity.pdbx_description
1 polymer ?
#
loop_
_entity_poly.entity_id
_entity_poly.type
_entity_poly.pdbx_seq_one_letter_code
_entity_poly.pdbx_strand_id
1 'polypeptide(L)'
;MTDPQIALMMLGLFLIFVFLGFPIAFTLMAMGIGFGYYAYFDARRMWRSFDRLGEDASAWEQWSLWLEGFYNNRIFDLFVNQTYTVMSNEVLTAVPLFLFMGYIVERANIVDRLFSTLNIAARSMPGSMGVAALITCALFATATGIVGAVVTLMGLLALPAMLKARYDASFASGIICAGGTLGILIPPSIMLIVYAAASSVSIVRLYAAALLPGLTLVGLYLVYVIGRSILQPSVAPKPTKEEVPDIPKSQLFVMILTSLVPLAFLILAVLGSILFGLATPTEAASIGALGGIFLAFAYRAMTWQRMRESVYLTVRTTAMVCWLFVGSYTFSAVFSYLGGEHLISEFVQSMNLSPLMFLLLAQLIIFLLGWPLEWSEIIIIFVPIFLPLLAFFQIDPLFFGILVALNLQTSFLTPPMAMSAYYLKGIAPPEIKLTQIFSGVMPFLFCVFIAMALMYIFPQIVFYLPELMYGK
;
A
#
# COMPACT_ATOMS: atom_id res chain seq x y z
N MET A 1 23.77 -23.39 18.80
CA MET A 1 23.21 -22.02 18.66
C MET A 1 22.14 -21.86 19.71
N THR A 2 22.04 -20.68 20.31
CA THR A 2 20.91 -20.37 21.21
C THR A 2 19.65 -20.06 20.39
N ASP A 3 18.46 -20.21 20.98
CA ASP A 3 17.21 -19.95 20.25
C ASP A 3 17.13 -18.55 19.61
N PRO A 4 17.58 -17.44 20.27
CA PRO A 4 17.63 -16.13 19.63
C PRO A 4 18.58 -16.03 18.42
N GLN A 5 19.71 -16.77 18.42
CA GLN A 5 20.60 -16.84 17.24
C GLN A 5 19.94 -17.55 16.07
N ILE A 6 19.11 -18.56 16.37
CA ILE A 6 18.32 -19.27 15.35
C ILE A 6 17.25 -18.35 14.76
N ALA A 7 16.61 -17.51 15.60
CA ALA A 7 15.68 -16.51 15.13
C ALA A 7 16.34 -15.51 14.15
N LEU A 8 17.53 -15.00 14.47
CA LEU A 8 18.30 -14.13 13.57
C LEU A 8 18.69 -14.84 12.27
N MET A 9 19.08 -16.12 12.35
CA MET A 9 19.36 -16.92 11.17
C MET A 9 18.11 -17.08 10.29
N MET A 10 16.95 -17.32 10.89
CA MET A 10 15.67 -17.38 10.20
C MET A 10 15.36 -16.08 9.44
N LEU A 11 15.53 -14.92 10.09
CA LEU A 11 15.35 -13.60 9.46
C LEU A 11 16.38 -13.35 8.35
N GLY A 12 17.64 -13.69 8.58
CA GLY A 12 18.72 -13.53 7.60
C GLY A 12 18.50 -14.41 6.35
N LEU A 13 18.13 -15.67 6.54
CA LEU A 13 17.80 -16.58 5.44
C LEU A 13 16.56 -16.11 4.67
N PHE A 14 15.53 -15.63 5.36
CA PHE A 14 14.38 -15.03 4.72
C PHE A 14 14.80 -13.90 3.77
N LEU A 15 15.60 -12.95 4.23
CA LEU A 15 16.08 -11.84 3.39
C LEU A 15 16.89 -12.36 2.19
N ILE A 16 17.79 -13.33 2.40
CA ILE A 16 18.58 -13.93 1.31
C ILE A 16 17.68 -14.55 0.24
N PHE A 17 16.66 -15.34 0.63
CA PHE A 17 15.76 -15.96 -0.34
C PHE A 17 14.90 -14.93 -1.09
N VAL A 18 14.50 -13.84 -0.41
CA VAL A 18 13.81 -12.73 -1.07
C VAL A 18 14.70 -12.07 -2.11
N PHE A 19 15.97 -11.79 -1.80
CA PHE A 19 16.93 -11.22 -2.75
C PHE A 19 17.23 -12.17 -3.93
N LEU A 20 17.12 -13.48 -3.73
CA LEU A 20 17.20 -14.48 -4.81
C LEU A 20 15.95 -14.54 -5.69
N GLY A 21 14.88 -13.77 -5.35
CA GLY A 21 13.67 -13.69 -6.14
C GLY A 21 12.62 -14.76 -5.86
N PHE A 22 12.71 -15.45 -4.72
CA PHE A 22 11.66 -16.40 -4.30
C PHE A 22 10.37 -15.65 -3.91
N PRO A 23 9.17 -16.21 -4.23
CA PRO A 23 7.90 -15.60 -3.86
C PRO A 23 7.76 -15.46 -2.34
N ILE A 24 7.59 -14.25 -1.86
CA ILE A 24 7.71 -13.88 -0.44
C ILE A 24 6.71 -14.62 0.45
N ALA A 25 5.43 -14.71 0.05
CA ALA A 25 4.42 -15.42 0.83
C ALA A 25 4.83 -16.88 1.13
N PHE A 26 5.33 -17.58 0.11
CA PHE A 26 5.76 -18.98 0.25
C PHE A 26 7.09 -19.09 1.02
N THR A 27 7.99 -18.12 0.86
CA THR A 27 9.25 -18.06 1.62
C THR A 27 8.96 -17.87 3.12
N LEU A 28 8.04 -16.96 3.48
CA LEU A 28 7.60 -16.78 4.87
C LEU A 28 7.00 -18.06 5.46
N MET A 29 6.10 -18.71 4.69
CA MET A 29 5.52 -19.99 5.13
C MET A 29 6.59 -21.08 5.30
N ALA A 30 7.50 -21.21 4.34
CA ALA A 30 8.56 -22.21 4.39
C ALA A 30 9.51 -21.97 5.58
N MET A 31 9.90 -20.71 5.83
CA MET A 31 10.71 -20.34 7.00
C MET A 31 9.93 -20.56 8.30
N GLY A 32 8.68 -20.09 8.36
CA GLY A 32 7.81 -20.27 9.53
C GLY A 32 7.60 -21.73 9.88
N ILE A 33 7.24 -22.56 8.91
CA ILE A 33 7.02 -23.99 9.13
C ILE A 33 8.34 -24.72 9.43
N GLY A 34 9.42 -24.47 8.66
CA GLY A 34 10.70 -25.15 8.83
C GLY A 34 11.35 -24.87 10.18
N PHE A 35 11.50 -23.59 10.54
CA PHE A 35 12.04 -23.20 11.84
C PHE A 35 11.07 -23.46 12.99
N GLY A 36 9.76 -23.35 12.74
CA GLY A 36 8.73 -23.72 13.71
C GLY A 36 8.72 -25.20 14.00
N TYR A 37 8.95 -26.03 12.99
CA TYR A 37 9.09 -27.47 13.21
C TYR A 37 10.26 -27.78 14.16
N TYR A 38 11.41 -27.13 14.00
CA TYR A 38 12.54 -27.20 14.91
C TYR A 38 12.19 -26.68 16.31
N ALA A 39 11.56 -25.51 16.38
CA ALA A 39 11.25 -24.81 17.63
C ALA A 39 10.25 -25.58 18.53
N TYR A 40 9.26 -26.24 17.91
CA TYR A 40 8.22 -26.98 18.61
C TYR A 40 8.47 -28.50 18.67
N PHE A 41 9.67 -28.95 18.23
CA PHE A 41 10.04 -30.35 18.30
C PHE A 41 10.34 -30.75 19.73
N ASP A 42 9.50 -31.62 20.31
CA ASP A 42 9.67 -32.16 21.66
C ASP A 42 10.16 -33.61 21.63
N ALA A 43 11.49 -33.77 21.58
CA ALA A 43 12.15 -35.08 21.65
C ALA A 43 11.75 -35.87 22.91
N ARG A 44 11.53 -35.20 24.06
CA ARG A 44 11.15 -35.85 25.32
C ARG A 44 9.76 -36.48 25.24
N ARG A 45 8.82 -35.86 24.51
CA ARG A 45 7.50 -36.40 24.27
C ARG A 45 7.58 -37.66 23.41
N MET A 46 8.39 -37.63 22.37
CA MET A 46 8.62 -38.77 21.48
C MET A 46 9.24 -39.95 22.25
N TRP A 47 10.33 -39.70 23.04
CA TRP A 47 10.96 -40.75 23.84
C TRP A 47 10.01 -41.34 24.88
N ARG A 48 9.19 -40.53 25.58
CA ARG A 48 8.16 -41.03 26.51
C ARG A 48 7.09 -41.88 25.82
N SER A 49 6.80 -41.68 24.56
CA SER A 49 5.88 -42.52 23.80
C SER A 49 6.54 -43.85 23.42
N PHE A 50 7.85 -43.84 23.11
CA PHE A 50 8.65 -45.06 22.91
C PHE A 50 8.76 -45.89 24.20
N ASP A 51 9.02 -45.26 25.34
CA ASP A 51 9.11 -45.95 26.64
C ASP A 51 7.80 -46.62 27.06
N ARG A 52 6.66 -46.20 26.55
CA ARG A 52 5.34 -46.81 26.79
C ARG A 52 5.06 -48.03 25.89
N LEU A 53 5.79 -48.16 24.80
CA LEU A 53 5.82 -49.36 23.97
C LEU A 53 6.64 -50.41 24.75
N GLY A 54 6.04 -51.50 25.15
CA GLY A 54 6.78 -52.62 25.77
C GLY A 54 7.88 -53.16 24.86
N GLU A 55 8.82 -53.93 25.46
CA GLU A 55 9.94 -54.54 24.73
C GLU A 55 9.49 -55.43 23.53
N ASP A 56 8.24 -55.85 23.50
CA ASP A 56 7.66 -56.68 22.42
C ASP A 56 7.01 -55.86 21.27
N ALA A 57 7.19 -54.55 21.21
CA ALA A 57 6.57 -53.71 20.20
C ALA A 57 7.13 -54.05 18.79
N SER A 58 6.25 -54.29 17.87
CA SER A 58 6.62 -54.58 16.46
C SER A 58 7.31 -53.36 15.81
N ALA A 59 8.16 -53.62 14.82
CA ALA A 59 8.84 -52.57 14.03
C ALA A 59 7.84 -51.61 13.39
N TRP A 60 6.61 -52.05 13.08
CA TRP A 60 5.54 -51.24 12.56
C TRP A 60 4.96 -50.25 13.60
N GLU A 61 4.79 -50.68 14.84
CA GLU A 61 4.32 -49.81 15.94
C GLU A 61 5.38 -48.74 16.26
N GLN A 62 6.67 -49.07 16.24
CA GLN A 62 7.76 -48.11 16.40
C GLN A 62 7.77 -47.10 15.25
N TRP A 63 7.60 -47.53 14.02
CA TRP A 63 7.52 -46.69 12.83
C TRP A 63 6.25 -45.80 12.87
N SER A 64 5.11 -46.33 13.29
CA SER A 64 3.87 -45.56 13.37
C SER A 64 3.98 -44.45 14.42
N LEU A 65 4.59 -44.70 15.56
CA LEU A 65 4.85 -43.70 16.59
C LEU A 65 5.87 -42.64 16.13
N TRP A 66 6.87 -43.05 15.40
CA TRP A 66 7.83 -42.09 14.83
C TRP A 66 7.14 -41.17 13.81
N LEU A 67 6.32 -41.71 12.92
CA LEU A 67 5.50 -40.94 12.01
C LEU A 67 4.50 -40.06 12.76
N GLU A 68 3.82 -40.56 13.80
CA GLU A 68 2.91 -39.79 14.63
C GLU A 68 3.64 -38.63 15.32
N GLY A 69 4.85 -38.83 15.84
CA GLY A 69 5.70 -37.78 16.40
C GLY A 69 6.08 -36.71 15.37
N PHE A 70 6.26 -37.11 14.11
CA PHE A 70 6.52 -36.20 13.01
C PHE A 70 5.29 -35.36 12.64
N TYR A 71 4.11 -35.98 12.51
CA TYR A 71 2.87 -35.28 12.17
C TYR A 71 2.25 -34.51 13.33
N ASN A 72 2.56 -34.85 14.57
CA ASN A 72 1.97 -34.26 15.78
C ASN A 72 2.80 -33.07 16.31
N ASN A 73 3.50 -32.36 15.42
CA ASN A 73 4.22 -31.13 15.77
C ASN A 73 3.25 -29.95 15.87
N ARG A 74 3.36 -29.17 16.96
CA ARG A 74 2.51 -28.01 17.23
C ARG A 74 2.57 -26.91 16.17
N ILE A 75 3.58 -26.92 15.29
CA ILE A 75 3.65 -25.98 14.18
C ILE A 75 2.46 -26.09 13.23
N PHE A 76 1.94 -27.31 13.03
CA PHE A 76 0.78 -27.51 12.15
C PHE A 76 -0.49 -26.93 12.76
N ASP A 77 -0.69 -27.07 14.09
CA ASP A 77 -1.78 -26.44 14.81
C ASP A 77 -1.66 -24.90 14.76
N LEU A 78 -0.44 -24.38 14.94
CA LEU A 78 -0.15 -22.95 14.82
C LEU A 78 -0.49 -22.45 13.42
N PHE A 79 -0.04 -23.13 12.37
CA PHE A 79 -0.31 -22.75 10.99
C PHE A 79 -1.80 -22.73 10.65
N VAL A 80 -2.56 -23.73 11.13
CA VAL A 80 -4.02 -23.76 10.98
C VAL A 80 -4.66 -22.58 11.71
N ASN A 81 -4.27 -22.33 12.96
CA ASN A 81 -4.79 -21.22 13.75
C ASN A 81 -4.47 -19.85 13.12
N GLN A 82 -3.25 -19.65 12.59
CA GLN A 82 -2.90 -18.41 11.89
C GLN A 82 -3.71 -18.25 10.60
N THR A 83 -3.92 -19.34 9.86
CA THR A 83 -4.78 -19.32 8.67
C THR A 83 -6.20 -18.92 9.03
N TYR A 84 -6.77 -19.52 10.10
CA TYR A 84 -8.10 -19.17 10.58
C TYR A 84 -8.19 -17.70 11.02
N THR A 85 -7.17 -17.19 11.74
CA THR A 85 -7.10 -15.79 12.16
C THR A 85 -7.15 -14.82 10.98
N VAL A 86 -6.43 -15.14 9.91
CA VAL A 86 -6.45 -14.32 8.68
C VAL A 86 -7.82 -14.39 7.99
N MET A 87 -8.38 -15.58 7.85
CA MET A 87 -9.67 -15.79 7.16
C MET A 87 -10.87 -15.22 7.92
N SER A 88 -10.78 -15.13 9.25
CA SER A 88 -11.83 -14.55 10.10
C SER A 88 -11.63 -13.07 10.41
N ASN A 89 -10.60 -12.42 9.86
CA ASN A 89 -10.31 -11.01 10.12
C ASN A 89 -11.28 -10.10 9.37
N GLU A 90 -12.15 -9.41 10.11
CA GLU A 90 -13.17 -8.52 9.55
C GLU A 90 -12.57 -7.35 8.76
N VAL A 91 -11.42 -6.83 9.18
CA VAL A 91 -10.74 -5.72 8.49
C VAL A 91 -10.25 -6.15 7.11
N LEU A 92 -9.71 -7.38 7.00
CA LEU A 92 -9.24 -7.93 5.73
C LEU A 92 -10.39 -8.24 4.76
N THR A 93 -11.61 -8.46 5.24
CA THR A 93 -12.79 -8.67 4.39
C THR A 93 -13.13 -7.42 3.56
N ALA A 94 -12.74 -6.22 3.99
CA ALA A 94 -12.91 -5.00 3.21
C ALA A 94 -11.98 -4.95 1.98
N VAL A 95 -10.83 -5.63 2.00
CA VAL A 95 -9.82 -5.59 0.93
C VAL A 95 -10.38 -6.04 -0.43
N PRO A 96 -11.03 -7.22 -0.59
CA PRO A 96 -11.59 -7.63 -1.87
C PRO A 96 -12.66 -6.68 -2.39
N LEU A 97 -13.45 -6.06 -1.52
CA LEU A 97 -14.51 -5.15 -1.91
C LEU A 97 -13.95 -3.82 -2.41
N PHE A 98 -12.94 -3.24 -1.75
CA PHE A 98 -12.25 -2.05 -2.22
C PHE A 98 -11.47 -2.30 -3.51
N LEU A 99 -10.79 -3.44 -3.63
CA LEU A 99 -10.12 -3.85 -4.86
C LEU A 99 -11.11 -3.96 -6.02
N PHE A 100 -12.25 -4.60 -5.78
CA PHE A 100 -13.30 -4.74 -6.79
C PHE A 100 -13.86 -3.39 -7.21
N MET A 101 -14.18 -2.50 -6.24
CA MET A 101 -14.58 -1.13 -6.53
C MET A 101 -13.55 -0.43 -7.41
N GLY A 102 -12.27 -0.51 -7.06
CA GLY A 102 -11.17 0.11 -7.81
C GLY A 102 -11.08 -0.41 -9.25
N TYR A 103 -11.11 -1.72 -9.47
CA TYR A 103 -11.04 -2.31 -10.81
C TYR A 103 -12.27 -2.01 -11.67
N ILE A 104 -13.46 -1.92 -11.09
CA ILE A 104 -14.67 -1.51 -11.82
C ILE A 104 -14.61 -0.03 -12.21
N VAL A 105 -14.24 0.83 -11.29
CA VAL A 105 -14.12 2.29 -11.54
C VAL A 105 -13.04 2.57 -12.59
N GLU A 106 -11.91 1.84 -12.54
CA GLU A 106 -10.85 1.91 -13.55
C GLU A 106 -11.39 1.67 -14.98
N ARG A 107 -12.27 0.68 -15.12
CA ARG A 107 -12.83 0.29 -16.43
C ARG A 107 -14.07 1.08 -16.88
N ALA A 108 -14.54 1.98 -16.03
CA ALA A 108 -15.75 2.77 -16.29
C ALA A 108 -15.55 3.97 -17.22
N ASN A 109 -14.34 4.17 -17.79
CA ASN A 109 -13.97 5.31 -18.66
C ASN A 109 -14.23 6.70 -18.04
N ILE A 110 -14.25 6.77 -16.71
CA ILE A 110 -14.51 8.03 -15.97
C ILE A 110 -13.30 8.95 -16.08
N VAL A 111 -12.10 8.37 -16.04
CA VAL A 111 -10.82 9.09 -15.95
C VAL A 111 -10.55 9.94 -17.17
N ASP A 112 -10.85 9.44 -18.37
CA ASP A 112 -10.74 10.20 -19.65
C ASP A 112 -11.53 11.50 -19.60
N ARG A 113 -12.79 11.40 -19.15
CA ARG A 113 -13.68 12.55 -19.03
C ARG A 113 -13.22 13.52 -17.97
N LEU A 114 -12.77 12.97 -16.83
CA LEU A 114 -12.28 13.78 -15.70
C LEU A 114 -11.03 14.55 -16.11
N PHE A 115 -10.02 13.88 -16.69
CA PHE A 115 -8.80 14.53 -17.14
C PHE A 115 -9.08 15.61 -18.18
N SER A 116 -9.88 15.31 -19.22
CA SER A 116 -10.26 16.26 -20.25
C SER A 116 -10.97 17.48 -19.67
N THR A 117 -11.92 17.27 -18.76
CA THR A 117 -12.67 18.34 -18.11
C THR A 117 -11.77 19.24 -17.26
N LEU A 118 -10.91 18.64 -16.44
CA LEU A 118 -9.99 19.37 -15.58
C LEU A 118 -8.92 20.12 -16.40
N ASN A 119 -8.45 19.53 -17.49
CA ASN A 119 -7.53 20.21 -18.40
C ASN A 119 -8.13 21.47 -19.00
N ILE A 120 -9.40 21.39 -19.44
CA ILE A 120 -10.13 22.56 -19.96
C ILE A 120 -10.38 23.59 -18.85
N ALA A 121 -10.76 23.15 -17.65
CA ALA A 121 -11.00 24.02 -16.51
C ALA A 121 -9.74 24.79 -16.05
N ALA A 122 -8.59 24.10 -16.08
CA ALA A 122 -7.30 24.66 -15.65
C ALA A 122 -6.55 25.42 -16.75
N ARG A 123 -7.10 25.54 -17.98
CA ARG A 123 -6.38 26.03 -19.18
C ARG A 123 -5.70 27.40 -19.02
N SER A 124 -6.19 28.25 -18.13
CA SER A 124 -5.59 29.57 -17.85
C SER A 124 -4.38 29.50 -16.92
N MET A 125 -4.18 28.37 -16.20
CA MET A 125 -3.11 28.22 -15.23
C MET A 125 -1.80 27.77 -15.91
N PRO A 126 -0.62 28.21 -15.40
CA PRO A 126 0.64 27.65 -15.81
C PRO A 126 0.70 26.15 -15.47
N GLY A 127 1.19 25.33 -16.40
CA GLY A 127 1.26 23.90 -16.18
C GLY A 127 -0.12 23.19 -16.11
N SER A 128 -1.14 23.73 -16.76
CA SER A 128 -2.54 23.30 -16.68
C SER A 128 -2.75 21.81 -16.86
N MET A 129 -2.09 21.17 -17.84
CA MET A 129 -2.19 19.73 -18.05
C MET A 129 -1.57 18.94 -16.89
N GLY A 130 -0.45 19.44 -16.33
CA GLY A 130 0.18 18.81 -15.16
C GLY A 130 -0.70 18.90 -13.91
N VAL A 131 -1.31 20.06 -13.68
CA VAL A 131 -2.27 20.28 -12.59
C VAL A 131 -3.49 19.37 -12.77
N ALA A 132 -4.07 19.34 -13.98
CA ALA A 132 -5.20 18.46 -14.30
C ALA A 132 -4.84 16.98 -14.10
N ALA A 133 -3.66 16.56 -14.54
CA ALA A 133 -3.18 15.19 -14.36
C ALA A 133 -3.03 14.84 -12.88
N LEU A 134 -2.42 15.71 -12.06
CA LEU A 134 -2.26 15.45 -10.62
C LEU A 134 -3.60 15.35 -9.88
N ILE A 135 -4.53 16.28 -10.15
CA ILE A 135 -5.85 16.24 -9.51
C ILE A 135 -6.62 14.99 -9.97
N THR A 136 -6.55 14.65 -11.27
CA THR A 136 -7.15 13.41 -11.78
C THR A 136 -6.54 12.20 -11.12
N CYS A 137 -5.20 12.13 -11.02
CA CYS A 137 -4.51 11.04 -10.31
C CYS A 137 -4.96 10.96 -8.86
N ALA A 138 -4.99 12.07 -8.12
CA ALA A 138 -5.39 12.08 -6.72
C ALA A 138 -6.80 11.52 -6.51
N LEU A 139 -7.77 12.00 -7.28
CA LEU A 139 -9.16 11.54 -7.20
C LEU A 139 -9.33 10.08 -7.63
N PHE A 140 -8.69 9.71 -8.74
CA PHE A 140 -8.79 8.36 -9.26
C PHE A 140 -8.01 7.35 -8.41
N ALA A 141 -6.83 7.73 -7.94
CA ALA A 141 -6.01 6.94 -7.03
C ALA A 141 -6.74 6.67 -5.70
N THR A 142 -7.44 7.67 -5.16
CA THR A 142 -8.31 7.54 -3.98
C THR A 142 -9.42 6.51 -4.21
N ALA A 143 -10.05 6.54 -5.39
CA ALA A 143 -11.14 5.60 -5.71
C ALA A 143 -10.64 4.16 -5.94
N THR A 144 -9.41 3.97 -6.43
CA THR A 144 -8.89 2.64 -6.81
C THR A 144 -7.96 2.03 -5.79
N GLY A 145 -7.16 2.85 -5.10
CA GLY A 145 -6.11 2.39 -4.19
C GLY A 145 -4.97 1.60 -4.86
N ILE A 146 -4.88 1.61 -6.20
CA ILE A 146 -3.97 0.76 -6.98
C ILE A 146 -3.03 1.64 -7.84
N VAL A 147 -1.77 1.77 -7.42
CA VAL A 147 -0.76 2.61 -8.09
C VAL A 147 -0.59 2.25 -9.57
N GLY A 148 -0.43 0.95 -9.86
CA GLY A 148 -0.18 0.47 -11.23
C GLY A 148 -1.31 0.83 -12.19
N ALA A 149 -2.58 0.73 -11.76
CA ALA A 149 -3.74 1.10 -12.55
C ALA A 149 -3.74 2.60 -12.90
N VAL A 150 -3.50 3.44 -11.88
CA VAL A 150 -3.49 4.90 -12.06
C VAL A 150 -2.36 5.35 -12.98
N VAL A 151 -1.14 4.86 -12.74
CA VAL A 151 0.04 5.22 -13.56
C VAL A 151 -0.14 4.75 -15.00
N THR A 152 -0.62 3.53 -15.20
CA THR A 152 -0.83 2.98 -16.54
C THR A 152 -1.89 3.76 -17.28
N LEU A 153 -3.05 4.00 -16.67
CA LEU A 153 -4.15 4.70 -17.34
C LEU A 153 -3.79 6.17 -17.62
N MET A 154 -3.24 6.88 -16.65
CA MET A 154 -2.82 8.27 -16.86
C MET A 154 -1.61 8.38 -17.78
N GLY A 155 -0.73 7.37 -17.80
CA GLY A 155 0.35 7.27 -18.76
C GLY A 155 -0.14 7.11 -20.21
N LEU A 156 -1.22 6.37 -20.43
CA LEU A 156 -1.85 6.24 -21.76
C LEU A 156 -2.61 7.50 -22.19
N LEU A 157 -3.21 8.22 -21.24
CA LEU A 157 -4.08 9.37 -21.49
C LEU A 157 -3.33 10.70 -21.44
N ALA A 158 -2.68 10.99 -20.31
CA ALA A 158 -2.08 12.29 -20.05
C ALA A 158 -0.70 12.45 -20.68
N LEU A 159 0.15 11.39 -20.66
CA LEU A 159 1.51 11.49 -21.18
C LEU A 159 1.55 11.88 -22.67
N PRO A 160 0.83 11.22 -23.60
CA PRO A 160 0.82 11.63 -25.00
C PRO A 160 0.28 13.06 -25.22
N ALA A 161 -0.76 13.44 -24.44
CA ALA A 161 -1.32 14.79 -24.49
C ALA A 161 -0.29 15.87 -24.06
N MET A 162 0.43 15.61 -22.95
CA MET A 162 1.48 16.50 -22.44
C MET A 162 2.65 16.60 -23.40
N LEU A 163 3.10 15.47 -23.99
CA LEU A 163 4.18 15.46 -24.99
C LEU A 163 3.78 16.23 -26.26
N LYS A 164 2.55 16.08 -26.74
CA LYS A 164 2.02 16.84 -27.87
C LYS A 164 1.99 18.36 -27.58
N ALA A 165 1.66 18.72 -26.33
CA ALA A 165 1.72 20.10 -25.85
C ALA A 165 3.14 20.57 -25.50
N ARG A 166 4.16 19.82 -25.91
CA ARG A 166 5.60 20.13 -25.73
C ARG A 166 6.07 20.24 -24.29
N TYR A 167 5.42 19.50 -23.37
CA TYR A 167 5.95 19.34 -22.03
C TYR A 167 7.27 18.56 -22.06
N ASP A 168 8.18 18.92 -21.15
CA ASP A 168 9.38 18.12 -20.92
C ASP A 168 9.00 16.68 -20.52
N ALA A 169 9.63 15.70 -21.15
CA ALA A 169 9.29 14.28 -20.96
C ALA A 169 9.55 13.81 -19.54
N SER A 170 10.62 14.31 -18.90
CA SER A 170 10.93 13.97 -17.51
C SER A 170 9.88 14.56 -16.58
N PHE A 171 9.52 15.82 -16.77
CA PHE A 171 8.52 16.49 -15.94
C PHE A 171 7.14 15.84 -16.07
N ALA A 172 6.69 15.55 -17.30
CA ALA A 172 5.42 14.87 -17.56
C ALA A 172 5.38 13.46 -16.91
N SER A 173 6.45 12.69 -17.07
CA SER A 173 6.61 11.37 -16.48
C SER A 173 6.59 11.43 -14.95
N GLY A 174 7.30 12.39 -14.35
CA GLY A 174 7.34 12.59 -12.90
C GLY A 174 5.96 12.89 -12.32
N ILE A 175 5.18 13.77 -12.98
CA ILE A 175 3.80 14.10 -12.58
C ILE A 175 2.92 12.85 -12.51
N ILE A 176 2.97 11.99 -13.54
CA ILE A 176 2.14 10.80 -13.62
C ILE A 176 2.57 9.76 -12.59
N CYS A 177 3.88 9.50 -12.48
CA CYS A 177 4.40 8.55 -11.49
C CYS A 177 4.05 8.97 -10.05
N ALA A 178 4.33 10.22 -9.69
CA ALA A 178 4.06 10.73 -8.36
C ALA A 178 2.55 10.85 -8.07
N GLY A 179 1.77 11.31 -9.04
CA GLY A 179 0.32 11.36 -8.92
C GLY A 179 -0.31 9.99 -8.67
N GLY A 180 0.21 8.94 -9.35
CA GLY A 180 -0.28 7.58 -9.18
C GLY A 180 -0.05 7.00 -7.78
N THR A 181 1.00 7.42 -7.08
CA THR A 181 1.29 6.91 -5.74
C THR A 181 0.38 7.48 -4.65
N LEU A 182 -0.34 8.58 -4.90
CA LEU A 182 -1.23 9.21 -3.91
C LEU A 182 -2.32 8.27 -3.38
N GLY A 183 -2.75 7.28 -4.17
CA GLY A 183 -3.82 6.35 -3.79
C GLY A 183 -3.48 5.39 -2.65
N ILE A 184 -2.22 5.22 -2.33
CA ILE A 184 -1.84 4.41 -1.17
C ILE A 184 -1.93 5.18 0.15
N LEU A 185 -1.95 6.51 0.10
CA LEU A 185 -2.03 7.36 1.30
C LEU A 185 -3.42 7.93 1.53
N ILE A 186 -4.10 8.42 0.46
CA ILE A 186 -5.39 9.11 0.59
C ILE A 186 -6.52 8.07 0.75
N PRO A 187 -7.31 8.11 1.84
CA PRO A 187 -8.42 7.17 2.05
C PRO A 187 -9.55 7.30 1.00
N PRO A 188 -10.22 6.17 0.68
CA PRO A 188 -9.99 4.82 1.17
C PRO A 188 -8.77 4.16 0.54
N SER A 189 -7.87 3.63 1.35
CA SER A 189 -6.59 3.06 0.92
C SER A 189 -6.43 1.62 1.40
N ILE A 190 -6.09 0.71 0.49
CA ILE A 190 -5.84 -0.70 0.80
C ILE A 190 -4.62 -0.86 1.70
N MET A 191 -3.59 -0.03 1.50
CA MET A 191 -2.39 -0.05 2.32
C MET A 191 -2.70 0.27 3.79
N LEU A 192 -3.57 1.25 4.05
CA LEU A 192 -3.98 1.59 5.41
C LEU A 192 -4.83 0.47 6.05
N ILE A 193 -5.62 -0.26 5.26
CA ILE A 193 -6.34 -1.46 5.74
C ILE A 193 -5.36 -2.53 6.19
N VAL A 194 -4.35 -2.81 5.36
CA VAL A 194 -3.31 -3.81 5.65
C VAL A 194 -2.51 -3.39 6.90
N TYR A 195 -2.17 -2.11 7.03
CA TYR A 195 -1.54 -1.58 8.24
C TYR A 195 -2.42 -1.75 9.48
N ALA A 196 -3.70 -1.40 9.39
CA ALA A 196 -4.65 -1.57 10.49
C ALA A 196 -4.76 -3.04 10.93
N ALA A 197 -4.81 -3.97 9.98
CA ALA A 197 -4.83 -5.40 10.25
C ALA A 197 -3.53 -5.91 10.93
N ALA A 198 -2.37 -5.39 10.51
CA ALA A 198 -1.07 -5.78 11.06
C ALA A 198 -0.77 -5.14 12.42
N SER A 199 -1.30 -3.94 12.71
CA SER A 199 -0.99 -3.14 13.91
C SER A 199 -2.09 -3.10 14.96
N SER A 200 -3.27 -3.67 14.67
CA SER A 200 -4.47 -3.56 15.52
C SER A 200 -4.93 -2.12 15.78
N VAL A 201 -4.49 -1.16 14.97
CA VAL A 201 -4.95 0.24 15.02
C VAL A 201 -6.33 0.34 14.35
N SER A 202 -7.22 1.15 14.92
CA SER A 202 -8.54 1.40 14.32
C SER A 202 -8.41 1.98 12.92
N ILE A 203 -8.98 1.29 11.91
CA ILE A 203 -8.96 1.75 10.52
C ILE A 203 -9.69 3.07 10.34
N VAL A 204 -10.74 3.33 11.14
CA VAL A 204 -11.53 4.57 11.11
C VAL A 204 -10.65 5.75 11.54
N ARG A 205 -9.91 5.59 12.67
CA ARG A 205 -8.95 6.59 13.13
C ARG A 205 -7.79 6.78 12.14
N LEU A 206 -7.32 5.68 11.55
CA LEU A 206 -6.22 5.72 10.59
C LEU A 206 -6.62 6.46 9.29
N TYR A 207 -7.85 6.28 8.82
CA TYR A 207 -8.37 7.01 7.67
C TYR A 207 -8.52 8.51 7.97
N ALA A 208 -9.06 8.87 9.14
CA ALA A 208 -9.11 10.27 9.57
C ALA A 208 -7.71 10.89 9.64
N ALA A 209 -6.74 10.15 10.21
CA ALA A 209 -5.35 10.60 10.34
C ALA A 209 -4.63 10.78 9.00
N ALA A 210 -4.95 9.96 8.00
CA ALA A 210 -4.28 9.99 6.69
C ALA A 210 -4.78 11.11 5.77
N LEU A 211 -5.97 11.65 6.02
CA LEU A 211 -6.61 12.60 5.09
C LEU A 211 -5.81 13.90 4.96
N LEU A 212 -5.47 14.55 6.05
CA LEU A 212 -4.69 15.80 6.03
C LEU A 212 -3.27 15.61 5.52
N PRO A 213 -2.49 14.59 5.95
CA PRO A 213 -1.19 14.26 5.34
C PRO A 213 -1.26 14.01 3.84
N GLY A 214 -2.29 13.27 3.39
CA GLY A 214 -2.52 13.03 1.97
C GLY A 214 -2.78 14.30 1.18
N LEU A 215 -3.66 15.15 1.68
CA LEU A 215 -3.95 16.47 1.07
C LEU A 215 -2.72 17.39 1.11
N THR A 216 -1.91 17.33 2.17
CA THR A 216 -0.65 18.08 2.27
C THR A 216 0.32 17.65 1.17
N LEU A 217 0.46 16.34 0.93
CA LEU A 217 1.32 15.84 -0.14
C LEU A 217 0.83 16.26 -1.54
N VAL A 218 -0.49 16.17 -1.78
CA VAL A 218 -1.10 16.69 -3.03
C VAL A 218 -0.80 18.18 -3.20
N GLY A 219 -0.96 18.97 -2.13
CA GLY A 219 -0.66 20.39 -2.12
C GLY A 219 0.80 20.69 -2.47
N LEU A 220 1.75 19.97 -1.88
CA LEU A 220 3.18 20.08 -2.20
C LEU A 220 3.47 19.73 -3.66
N TYR A 221 2.89 18.69 -4.20
CA TYR A 221 3.01 18.32 -5.60
C TYR A 221 2.46 19.42 -6.53
N LEU A 222 1.29 19.97 -6.20
CA LEU A 222 0.68 21.06 -6.97
C LEU A 222 1.55 22.33 -6.91
N VAL A 223 2.05 22.70 -5.72
CA VAL A 223 2.96 23.84 -5.55
C VAL A 223 4.22 23.65 -6.38
N TYR A 224 4.80 22.47 -6.38
CA TYR A 224 5.97 22.16 -7.22
C TYR A 224 5.65 22.29 -8.72
N VAL A 225 4.55 21.68 -9.19
CA VAL A 225 4.17 21.69 -10.61
C VAL A 225 3.87 23.12 -11.09
N ILE A 226 3.09 23.88 -10.34
CA ILE A 226 2.75 25.27 -10.67
C ILE A 226 4.00 26.15 -10.60
N GLY A 227 4.78 26.05 -9.52
CA GLY A 227 6.01 26.80 -9.32
C GLY A 227 7.04 26.56 -10.44
N ARG A 228 7.26 25.28 -10.79
CA ARG A 228 8.16 24.90 -11.89
C ARG A 228 7.69 25.45 -13.23
N SER A 229 6.38 25.39 -13.49
CA SER A 229 5.78 25.90 -14.73
C SER A 229 5.84 27.44 -14.86
N ILE A 230 5.81 28.15 -13.72
CA ILE A 230 5.98 29.62 -13.69
C ILE A 230 7.44 29.99 -13.89
N LEU A 231 8.35 29.33 -13.17
CA LEU A 231 9.79 29.65 -13.20
C LEU A 231 10.45 29.21 -14.50
N GLN A 232 9.99 28.15 -15.12
CA GLN A 232 10.51 27.60 -16.37
C GLN A 232 9.39 27.27 -17.36
N PRO A 233 8.78 28.26 -18.03
CA PRO A 233 7.67 28.05 -18.95
C PRO A 233 7.98 27.12 -20.13
N SER A 234 9.25 26.89 -20.45
CA SER A 234 9.69 25.94 -21.47
C SER A 234 9.45 24.49 -21.10
N VAL A 235 9.38 24.16 -19.79
CA VAL A 235 9.15 22.80 -19.29
C VAL A 235 7.68 22.41 -19.39
N ALA A 236 6.78 23.38 -19.23
CA ALA A 236 5.33 23.20 -19.31
C ALA A 236 4.67 24.38 -20.03
N PRO A 237 4.78 24.46 -21.36
CA PRO A 237 4.19 25.54 -22.13
C PRO A 237 2.67 25.63 -21.92
N LYS A 238 2.13 26.84 -22.00
CA LYS A 238 0.67 27.00 -21.97
C LYS A 238 0.07 26.34 -23.20
N PRO A 239 -1.04 25.62 -23.06
CA PRO A 239 -1.70 25.00 -24.20
C PRO A 239 -2.20 26.06 -25.17
N THR A 240 -2.10 25.77 -26.46
CA THR A 240 -2.64 26.62 -27.51
C THR A 240 -4.16 26.49 -27.58
N LYS A 241 -4.83 27.47 -28.24
CA LYS A 241 -6.30 27.41 -28.41
C LYS A 241 -6.76 26.19 -29.22
N GLU A 242 -5.87 25.64 -30.06
CA GLU A 242 -6.14 24.42 -30.85
C GLU A 242 -6.07 23.15 -29.99
N GLU A 243 -5.24 23.16 -28.95
CA GLU A 243 -5.05 22.02 -28.03
C GLU A 243 -6.14 21.94 -26.96
N VAL A 244 -6.72 23.08 -26.56
CA VAL A 244 -7.82 23.16 -25.59
C VAL A 244 -8.90 24.06 -26.14
N PRO A 245 -10.02 23.51 -26.64
CA PRO A 245 -11.09 24.27 -27.25
C PRO A 245 -11.72 25.25 -26.25
N ASP A 246 -12.10 26.41 -26.76
CA ASP A 246 -12.83 27.42 -25.99
C ASP A 246 -14.32 27.04 -25.95
N ILE A 247 -14.76 26.49 -24.82
CA ILE A 247 -16.15 26.09 -24.63
C ILE A 247 -16.89 27.06 -23.71
N PRO A 248 -18.22 27.23 -23.91
CA PRO A 248 -19.04 28.06 -23.04
C PRO A 248 -18.96 27.61 -21.56
N LYS A 249 -18.98 28.57 -20.64
CA LYS A 249 -18.93 28.28 -19.20
C LYS A 249 -20.06 27.35 -18.74
N SER A 250 -21.24 27.42 -19.36
CA SER A 250 -22.35 26.51 -19.10
C SER A 250 -22.05 25.07 -19.47
N GLN A 251 -21.39 24.86 -20.60
CA GLN A 251 -20.99 23.52 -21.06
C GLN A 251 -19.88 22.97 -20.18
N LEU A 252 -18.89 23.80 -19.79
CA LEU A 252 -17.85 23.43 -18.83
C LEU A 252 -18.46 23.00 -17.48
N PHE A 253 -19.44 23.75 -16.99
CA PHE A 253 -20.14 23.41 -15.75
C PHE A 253 -20.84 22.03 -15.84
N VAL A 254 -21.52 21.75 -16.94
CA VAL A 254 -22.14 20.43 -17.16
C VAL A 254 -21.08 19.33 -17.24
N MET A 255 -19.95 19.58 -17.90
CA MET A 255 -18.83 18.61 -17.96
C MET A 255 -18.27 18.33 -16.56
N ILE A 256 -18.07 19.35 -15.72
CA ILE A 256 -17.63 19.17 -14.32
C ILE A 256 -18.67 18.36 -13.56
N LEU A 257 -19.93 18.72 -13.65
CA LEU A 257 -21.01 18.02 -12.96
C LEU A 257 -21.10 16.55 -13.34
N THR A 258 -20.88 16.22 -14.60
CA THR A 258 -21.01 14.84 -15.10
C THR A 258 -19.74 14.01 -15.00
N SER A 259 -18.55 14.61 -14.87
CA SER A 259 -17.27 13.85 -14.78
C SER A 259 -16.69 13.81 -13.36
N LEU A 260 -16.75 14.95 -12.63
CA LEU A 260 -16.15 15.07 -11.30
C LEU A 260 -17.10 14.61 -10.19
N VAL A 261 -18.35 15.12 -10.23
CA VAL A 261 -19.31 14.92 -9.12
C VAL A 261 -19.62 13.46 -8.85
N PRO A 262 -19.87 12.58 -9.85
CA PRO A 262 -20.21 11.19 -9.58
C PRO A 262 -19.08 10.42 -8.88
N LEU A 263 -17.82 10.65 -9.29
CA LEU A 263 -16.66 10.03 -8.67
C LEU A 263 -16.40 10.59 -7.27
N ALA A 264 -16.44 11.92 -7.13
CA ALA A 264 -16.29 12.57 -5.83
C ALA A 264 -17.39 12.13 -4.86
N PHE A 265 -18.64 12.02 -5.32
CA PHE A 265 -19.75 11.52 -4.52
C PHE A 265 -19.53 10.08 -4.06
N LEU A 266 -19.05 9.19 -4.94
CA LEU A 266 -18.72 7.81 -4.58
C LEU A 266 -17.66 7.78 -3.47
N ILE A 267 -16.57 8.53 -3.64
CA ILE A 267 -15.49 8.63 -2.64
C ILE A 267 -16.02 9.18 -1.31
N LEU A 268 -16.75 10.27 -1.35
CA LEU A 268 -17.31 10.92 -0.15
C LEU A 268 -18.36 10.05 0.54
N ALA A 269 -19.18 9.32 -0.21
CA ALA A 269 -20.17 8.40 0.34
C ALA A 269 -19.48 7.25 1.10
N VAL A 270 -18.43 6.66 0.50
CA VAL A 270 -17.67 5.58 1.13
C VAL A 270 -16.87 6.09 2.32
N LEU A 271 -16.04 7.11 2.12
CA LEU A 271 -15.20 7.65 3.18
C LEU A 271 -16.03 8.30 4.30
N GLY A 272 -17.05 9.07 3.93
CA GLY A 272 -17.94 9.72 4.89
C GLY A 272 -18.71 8.73 5.73
N SER A 273 -19.24 7.63 5.14
CA SER A 273 -19.94 6.60 5.91
C SER A 273 -19.01 5.94 6.97
N ILE A 274 -17.73 5.74 6.65
CA ILE A 274 -16.74 5.23 7.60
C ILE A 274 -16.44 6.28 8.69
N LEU A 275 -16.08 7.49 8.28
CA LEU A 275 -15.63 8.54 9.21
C LEU A 275 -16.72 8.98 10.18
N PHE A 276 -17.99 9.05 9.74
CA PHE A 276 -19.12 9.40 10.60
C PHE A 276 -19.70 8.19 11.37
N GLY A 277 -19.08 7.00 11.25
CA GLY A 277 -19.53 5.80 11.96
C GLY A 277 -20.88 5.26 11.50
N LEU A 278 -21.32 5.62 10.28
CA LEU A 278 -22.58 5.16 9.69
C LEU A 278 -22.47 3.72 9.16
N ALA A 279 -21.27 3.29 8.80
CA ALA A 279 -20.99 1.97 8.27
C ALA A 279 -19.61 1.49 8.70
N THR A 280 -19.46 0.19 8.88
CA THR A 280 -18.15 -0.44 9.03
C THR A 280 -17.35 -0.32 7.74
N PRO A 281 -16.02 -0.45 7.76
CA PRO A 281 -15.20 -0.43 6.54
C PRO A 281 -15.64 -1.44 5.48
N THR A 282 -16.11 -2.61 5.89
CA THR A 282 -16.59 -3.68 4.99
C THR A 282 -17.94 -3.31 4.36
N GLU A 283 -18.87 -2.74 5.13
CA GLU A 283 -20.16 -2.26 4.61
C GLU A 283 -19.96 -1.08 3.65
N ALA A 284 -19.11 -0.13 4.01
CA ALA A 284 -18.77 1.00 3.14
C ALA A 284 -18.10 0.55 1.84
N ALA A 285 -17.21 -0.44 1.90
CA ALA A 285 -16.59 -1.04 0.72
C ALA A 285 -17.62 -1.73 -0.18
N SER A 286 -18.65 -2.37 0.42
CA SER A 286 -19.76 -2.98 -0.32
C SER A 286 -20.60 -1.92 -1.04
N ILE A 287 -20.91 -0.81 -0.37
CA ILE A 287 -21.59 0.34 -0.97
C ILE A 287 -20.74 0.91 -2.10
N GLY A 288 -19.43 1.04 -1.88
CA GLY A 288 -18.47 1.48 -2.89
C GLY A 288 -18.44 0.57 -4.12
N ALA A 289 -18.42 -0.74 -3.91
CA ALA A 289 -18.45 -1.73 -4.99
C ALA A 289 -19.75 -1.63 -5.82
N LEU A 290 -20.90 -1.53 -5.16
CA LEU A 290 -22.20 -1.31 -5.82
C LEU A 290 -22.24 0.03 -6.56
N GLY A 291 -21.74 1.09 -5.93
CA GLY A 291 -21.64 2.42 -6.55
C GLY A 291 -20.74 2.43 -7.78
N GLY A 292 -19.61 1.72 -7.74
CA GLY A 292 -18.73 1.51 -8.89
C GLY A 292 -19.44 0.80 -10.05
N ILE A 293 -20.18 -0.26 -9.77
CA ILE A 293 -21.00 -0.96 -10.76
C ILE A 293 -22.05 0.00 -11.36
N PHE A 294 -22.77 0.73 -10.52
CA PHE A 294 -23.76 1.70 -10.96
C PHE A 294 -23.15 2.77 -11.87
N LEU A 295 -22.01 3.34 -11.50
CA LEU A 295 -21.29 4.29 -12.34
C LEU A 295 -20.89 3.70 -13.67
N ALA A 296 -20.35 2.48 -13.69
CA ALA A 296 -19.95 1.80 -14.92
C ALA A 296 -21.15 1.56 -15.86
N PHE A 297 -22.34 1.27 -15.33
CA PHE A 297 -23.56 1.21 -16.12
C PHE A 297 -24.02 2.59 -16.61
N ALA A 298 -24.00 3.61 -15.74
CA ALA A 298 -24.39 4.98 -16.09
C ALA A 298 -23.51 5.55 -17.23
N TYR A 299 -22.21 5.24 -17.21
CA TYR A 299 -21.28 5.62 -18.27
C TYR A 299 -21.30 4.69 -19.50
N ARG A 300 -22.19 3.70 -19.52
CA ARG A 300 -22.30 2.68 -20.59
C ARG A 300 -21.00 1.95 -20.86
N ALA A 301 -20.18 1.81 -19.85
CA ALA A 301 -18.87 1.16 -19.91
C ALA A 301 -18.91 -0.30 -19.43
N MET A 302 -20.00 -0.75 -18.79
CA MET A 302 -20.11 -2.10 -18.27
C MET A 302 -20.28 -3.11 -19.39
N THR A 303 -19.38 -4.09 -19.43
CA THR A 303 -19.47 -5.28 -20.28
C THR A 303 -19.20 -6.52 -19.46
N TRP A 304 -19.71 -7.69 -19.88
CA TRP A 304 -19.44 -8.96 -19.20
C TRP A 304 -17.95 -9.27 -19.08
N GLN A 305 -17.17 -8.94 -20.12
CA GLN A 305 -15.73 -9.12 -20.11
C GLN A 305 -15.06 -8.26 -19.01
N ARG A 306 -15.39 -6.97 -18.92
CA ARG A 306 -14.84 -6.05 -17.91
C ARG A 306 -15.21 -6.49 -16.49
N MET A 307 -16.44 -6.96 -16.29
CA MET A 307 -16.89 -7.53 -15.01
C MET A 307 -16.04 -8.75 -14.63
N ARG A 308 -15.91 -9.72 -15.55
CA ARG A 308 -15.12 -10.93 -15.34
C ARG A 308 -13.66 -10.62 -15.02
N GLU A 309 -13.03 -9.71 -15.76
CA GLU A 309 -11.65 -9.29 -15.53
C GLU A 309 -11.47 -8.63 -14.14
N SER A 310 -12.40 -7.75 -13.76
CA SER A 310 -12.38 -7.10 -12.45
C SER A 310 -12.50 -8.11 -11.30
N VAL A 311 -13.41 -9.06 -11.41
CA VAL A 311 -13.54 -10.16 -10.43
C VAL A 311 -12.25 -10.99 -10.37
N TYR A 312 -11.70 -11.39 -11.52
CA TYR A 312 -10.49 -12.21 -11.58
C TYR A 312 -9.28 -11.52 -10.94
N LEU A 313 -9.08 -10.23 -11.23
CA LEU A 313 -8.01 -9.43 -10.63
C LEU A 313 -8.22 -9.27 -9.12
N THR A 314 -9.45 -9.02 -8.70
CA THR A 314 -9.80 -8.94 -7.28
C THR A 314 -9.42 -10.22 -6.54
N VAL A 315 -9.85 -11.37 -7.04
CA VAL A 315 -9.56 -12.67 -6.43
C VAL A 315 -8.05 -12.92 -6.36
N ARG A 316 -7.33 -12.65 -7.45
CA ARG A 316 -5.88 -12.84 -7.51
C ARG A 316 -5.14 -11.98 -6.47
N THR A 317 -5.45 -10.70 -6.40
CA THR A 317 -4.80 -9.78 -5.46
C THR A 317 -5.18 -10.08 -4.02
N THR A 318 -6.45 -10.38 -3.74
CA THR A 318 -6.91 -10.78 -2.40
C THR A 318 -6.22 -12.06 -1.93
N ALA A 319 -6.15 -13.08 -2.79
CA ALA A 319 -5.46 -14.33 -2.45
C ALA A 319 -3.98 -14.08 -2.11
N MET A 320 -3.29 -13.23 -2.88
CA MET A 320 -1.90 -12.84 -2.59
C MET A 320 -1.78 -12.21 -1.20
N VAL A 321 -2.63 -11.25 -0.88
CA VAL A 321 -2.63 -10.57 0.44
C VAL A 321 -2.90 -11.56 1.57
N CYS A 322 -3.91 -12.43 1.43
CA CYS A 322 -4.22 -13.45 2.45
C CYS A 322 -3.05 -14.41 2.69
N TRP A 323 -2.39 -14.89 1.62
CA TRP A 323 -1.23 -15.78 1.75
C TRP A 323 -0.03 -15.09 2.38
N LEU A 324 0.19 -13.80 2.10
CA LEU A 324 1.22 -12.99 2.77
C LEU A 324 0.95 -12.92 4.28
N PHE A 325 -0.30 -12.65 4.69
CA PHE A 325 -0.65 -12.61 6.12
C PHE A 325 -0.48 -13.97 6.80
N VAL A 326 -0.93 -15.05 6.18
CA VAL A 326 -0.76 -16.42 6.73
C VAL A 326 0.73 -16.74 6.93
N GLY A 327 1.55 -16.46 5.91
CA GLY A 327 3.00 -16.66 5.98
C GLY A 327 3.64 -15.79 7.06
N SER A 328 3.31 -14.50 7.10
CA SER A 328 3.89 -13.56 8.05
C SER A 328 3.48 -13.84 9.50
N TYR A 329 2.21 -14.13 9.77
CA TYR A 329 1.77 -14.46 11.12
C TYR A 329 2.42 -15.75 11.63
N THR A 330 2.57 -16.75 10.75
CA THR A 330 3.29 -17.99 11.09
C THR A 330 4.77 -17.70 11.35
N PHE A 331 5.42 -16.93 10.48
CA PHE A 331 6.81 -16.50 10.65
C PHE A 331 7.02 -15.72 11.94
N SER A 332 6.19 -14.68 12.19
CA SER A 332 6.29 -13.81 13.36
C SER A 332 6.09 -14.59 14.66
N ALA A 333 5.11 -15.50 14.71
CA ALA A 333 4.86 -16.32 15.89
C ALA A 333 6.06 -17.22 16.24
N VAL A 334 6.70 -17.82 15.24
CA VAL A 334 7.89 -18.66 15.45
C VAL A 334 9.10 -17.80 15.80
N PHE A 335 9.28 -16.66 15.15
CA PHE A 335 10.34 -15.69 15.43
C PHE A 335 10.27 -15.17 16.87
N SER A 336 9.08 -14.83 17.33
CA SER A 336 8.82 -14.40 18.72
C SER A 336 9.07 -15.54 19.71
N TYR A 337 8.59 -16.76 19.41
CA TYR A 337 8.80 -17.94 20.25
C TYR A 337 10.30 -18.27 20.44
N LEU A 338 11.11 -18.09 19.40
CA LEU A 338 12.56 -18.26 19.44
C LEU A 338 13.28 -17.09 20.14
N GLY A 339 12.55 -16.07 20.60
CA GLY A 339 13.12 -14.91 21.31
C GLY A 339 13.73 -13.84 20.41
N GLY A 340 13.42 -13.86 19.10
CA GLY A 340 13.94 -12.88 18.13
C GLY A 340 13.49 -11.45 18.42
N GLU A 341 12.23 -11.26 18.83
CA GLU A 341 11.70 -9.94 19.24
C GLU A 341 12.42 -9.39 20.46
N HIS A 342 12.69 -10.24 21.46
CA HIS A 342 13.41 -9.85 22.67
C HIS A 342 14.83 -9.37 22.34
N LEU A 343 15.54 -10.12 21.51
CA LEU A 343 16.90 -9.78 21.10
C LEU A 343 16.95 -8.45 20.31
N ILE A 344 16.01 -8.21 19.39
CA ILE A 344 15.91 -6.92 18.68
C ILE A 344 15.59 -5.79 19.67
N SER A 345 14.66 -6.03 20.60
CA SER A 345 14.29 -5.05 21.62
C SER A 345 15.48 -4.69 22.53
N GLU A 346 16.22 -5.68 23.04
CA GLU A 346 17.41 -5.43 23.86
C GLU A 346 18.48 -4.66 23.08
N PHE A 347 18.72 -5.04 21.83
CA PHE A 347 19.69 -4.35 20.97
C PHE A 347 19.31 -2.87 20.79
N VAL A 348 18.06 -2.57 20.44
CA VAL A 348 17.57 -1.21 20.23
C VAL A 348 17.59 -0.41 21.53
N GLN A 349 17.23 -1.03 22.67
CA GLN A 349 17.29 -0.40 23.98
C GLN A 349 18.73 -0.07 24.41
N SER A 350 19.69 -0.97 24.11
CA SER A 350 21.11 -0.74 24.39
C SER A 350 21.71 0.46 23.64
N MET A 351 21.11 0.88 22.54
CA MET A 351 21.52 2.06 21.78
C MET A 351 21.16 3.39 22.47
N ASN A 352 20.37 3.38 23.53
CA ASN A 352 19.91 4.57 24.28
C ASN A 352 19.38 5.69 23.38
N LEU A 353 18.58 5.34 22.37
CA LEU A 353 18.01 6.27 21.42
C LEU A 353 16.91 7.12 22.08
N SER A 354 16.82 8.39 21.67
CA SER A 354 15.60 9.17 21.92
C SER A 354 14.44 8.68 21.04
N PRO A 355 13.17 8.94 21.41
CA PRO A 355 12.02 8.57 20.59
C PRO A 355 12.12 9.09 19.13
N LEU A 356 12.61 10.32 18.94
CA LEU A 356 12.82 10.90 17.62
C LEU A 356 13.89 10.15 16.83
N MET A 357 15.03 9.82 17.46
CA MET A 357 16.11 9.06 16.81
C MET A 357 15.65 7.66 16.43
N PHE A 358 14.86 7.01 17.28
CA PHE A 358 14.26 5.72 16.97
C PHE A 358 13.31 5.83 15.76
N LEU A 359 12.43 6.83 15.73
CA LEU A 359 11.54 7.06 14.57
C LEU A 359 12.32 7.27 13.27
N LEU A 360 13.37 8.11 13.31
CA LEU A 360 14.21 8.35 12.13
C LEU A 360 14.92 7.07 11.67
N LEU A 361 15.44 6.28 12.60
CA LEU A 361 16.06 4.99 12.31
C LEU A 361 15.04 4.00 11.70
N ALA A 362 13.86 3.88 12.28
CA ALA A 362 12.80 3.02 11.77
C ALA A 362 12.37 3.45 10.36
N GLN A 363 12.22 4.75 10.12
CA GLN A 363 11.89 5.27 8.79
C GLN A 363 13.03 5.04 7.78
N LEU A 364 14.28 5.15 8.19
CA LEU A 364 15.43 4.81 7.35
C LEU A 364 15.44 3.32 6.99
N ILE A 365 15.17 2.43 7.94
CA ILE A 365 15.07 1.00 7.70
C ILE A 365 13.94 0.70 6.69
N ILE A 366 12.75 1.29 6.89
CA ILE A 366 11.61 1.12 5.98
C ILE A 366 11.95 1.66 4.57
N PHE A 367 12.62 2.80 4.47
CA PHE A 367 13.07 3.34 3.19
C PHE A 367 14.03 2.37 2.46
N LEU A 368 15.01 1.81 3.17
CA LEU A 368 15.96 0.85 2.61
C LEU A 368 15.29 -0.49 2.23
N LEU A 369 14.35 -0.95 3.06
CA LEU A 369 13.54 -2.14 2.77
C LEU A 369 12.64 -1.94 1.54
N GLY A 370 12.21 -0.71 1.25
CA GLY A 370 11.45 -0.36 0.06
C GLY A 370 12.21 -0.55 -1.26
N TRP A 371 13.50 -0.83 -1.23
CA TRP A 371 14.27 -1.13 -2.42
C TRP A 371 14.08 -2.57 -2.92
N PRO A 372 14.15 -3.62 -2.07
CA PRO A 372 13.91 -4.99 -2.47
C PRO A 372 12.48 -5.50 -2.26
N LEU A 373 11.69 -4.84 -1.40
CA LEU A 373 10.38 -5.33 -0.97
C LEU A 373 9.25 -4.42 -1.46
N GLU A 374 8.09 -5.02 -1.70
CA GLU A 374 6.86 -4.29 -1.95
C GLU A 374 6.27 -3.76 -0.63
N TRP A 375 5.43 -2.73 -0.70
CA TRP A 375 4.80 -2.08 0.45
C TRP A 375 4.03 -3.06 1.36
N SER A 376 3.35 -4.05 0.78
CA SER A 376 2.56 -5.03 1.53
C SER A 376 3.43 -5.91 2.43
N GLU A 377 4.58 -6.31 1.93
CA GLU A 377 5.56 -7.13 2.64
C GLU A 377 6.20 -6.35 3.79
N ILE A 378 6.55 -5.09 3.53
CA ILE A 378 7.12 -4.22 4.57
C ILE A 378 6.12 -4.05 5.72
N ILE A 379 4.86 -3.78 5.42
CA ILE A 379 3.86 -3.61 6.47
C ILE A 379 3.62 -4.92 7.22
N ILE A 380 3.36 -6.01 6.50
CA ILE A 380 2.92 -7.26 7.12
C ILE A 380 4.04 -7.91 7.96
N ILE A 381 5.31 -7.73 7.57
CA ILE A 381 6.44 -8.37 8.25
C ILE A 381 7.06 -7.46 9.31
N PHE A 382 7.35 -6.21 8.94
CA PHE A 382 8.18 -5.34 9.78
C PHE A 382 7.37 -4.50 10.76
N VAL A 383 6.12 -4.13 10.44
CA VAL A 383 5.28 -3.39 11.41
C VAL A 383 5.09 -4.18 12.71
N PRO A 384 4.74 -5.48 12.72
CA PRO A 384 4.65 -6.25 13.96
C PRO A 384 5.95 -6.25 14.77
N ILE A 385 7.12 -6.24 14.12
CA ILE A 385 8.42 -6.17 14.79
C ILE A 385 8.64 -4.80 15.46
N PHE A 386 8.14 -3.72 14.84
CA PHE A 386 8.26 -2.37 15.40
C PHE A 386 7.25 -2.10 16.53
N LEU A 387 6.09 -2.74 16.57
CA LEU A 387 5.03 -2.43 17.55
C LEU A 387 5.49 -2.49 19.03
N PRO A 388 6.22 -3.51 19.49
CA PRO A 388 6.73 -3.56 20.85
C PRO A 388 7.69 -2.39 21.14
N LEU A 389 8.51 -2.00 20.16
CA LEU A 389 9.45 -0.88 20.28
C LEU A 389 8.72 0.47 20.34
N LEU A 390 7.63 0.64 19.56
CA LEU A 390 6.79 1.84 19.65
C LEU A 390 6.24 2.02 21.06
N ALA A 391 5.76 0.95 21.68
CA ALA A 391 5.28 0.97 23.07
C ALA A 391 6.39 1.37 24.06
N PHE A 392 7.60 0.84 23.90
CA PHE A 392 8.76 1.20 24.71
C PHE A 392 9.12 2.70 24.62
N PHE A 393 9.14 3.25 23.39
CA PHE A 393 9.44 4.66 23.13
C PHE A 393 8.24 5.59 23.32
N GLN A 394 7.08 5.09 23.75
CA GLN A 394 5.82 5.83 23.91
C GLN A 394 5.37 6.56 22.64
N ILE A 395 5.56 5.92 21.50
CA ILE A 395 5.17 6.44 20.18
C ILE A 395 3.80 5.86 19.82
N ASP A 396 2.88 6.73 19.41
CA ASP A 396 1.55 6.31 18.97
C ASP A 396 1.63 5.50 17.66
N PRO A 397 1.14 4.25 17.62
CA PRO A 397 1.11 3.43 16.40
C PRO A 397 0.31 4.07 15.26
N LEU A 398 -0.67 4.94 15.55
CA LEU A 398 -1.39 5.70 14.53
C LEU A 398 -0.46 6.67 13.80
N PHE A 399 0.33 7.45 14.55
CA PHE A 399 1.32 8.38 14.01
C PHE A 399 2.38 7.65 13.20
N PHE A 400 2.90 6.56 13.74
CA PHE A 400 3.87 5.71 13.03
C PHE A 400 3.30 5.19 11.72
N GLY A 401 2.03 4.74 11.69
CA GLY A 401 1.37 4.24 10.49
C GLY A 401 1.27 5.28 9.38
N ILE A 402 1.01 6.54 9.71
CA ILE A 402 0.99 7.62 8.72
C ILE A 402 2.38 7.92 8.18
N LEU A 403 3.41 7.90 9.04
CA LEU A 403 4.80 8.05 8.60
C LEU A 403 5.24 6.90 7.69
N VAL A 404 4.85 5.66 8.00
CA VAL A 404 5.08 4.48 7.15
C VAL A 404 4.39 4.66 5.80
N ALA A 405 3.13 5.12 5.80
CA ALA A 405 2.36 5.36 4.58
C ALA A 405 3.00 6.43 3.68
N LEU A 406 3.51 7.50 4.27
CA LEU A 406 4.29 8.52 3.54
C LEU A 406 5.60 7.96 3.02
N ASN A 407 6.34 7.23 3.84
CA ASN A 407 7.64 6.68 3.46
C ASN A 407 7.51 5.66 2.32
N LEU A 408 6.49 4.82 2.35
CA LEU A 408 6.24 3.82 1.30
C LEU A 408 5.94 4.44 -0.08
N GLN A 409 5.58 5.73 -0.15
CA GLN A 409 5.56 6.47 -1.42
C GLN A 409 6.93 6.41 -2.11
N THR A 410 8.00 6.47 -1.33
CA THR A 410 9.38 6.47 -1.85
C THR A 410 9.72 5.16 -2.55
N SER A 411 9.21 4.01 -2.06
CA SER A 411 9.45 2.69 -2.66
C SER A 411 8.96 2.60 -4.11
N PHE A 412 7.83 3.26 -4.40
CA PHE A 412 7.29 3.33 -5.77
C PHE A 412 8.06 4.27 -6.68
N LEU A 413 8.82 5.21 -6.11
CA LEU A 413 9.49 6.28 -6.83
C LEU A 413 11.00 6.07 -6.96
N THR A 414 11.62 5.27 -6.09
CA THR A 414 13.08 5.08 -6.05
C THR A 414 13.53 3.76 -6.65
N PRO A 415 14.62 3.74 -7.47
CA PRO A 415 15.26 2.50 -7.88
C PRO A 415 15.79 1.71 -6.65
N PRO A 416 15.88 0.39 -6.74
CA PRO A 416 15.62 -0.48 -7.90
C PRO A 416 14.15 -0.87 -8.10
N MET A 417 13.30 -0.79 -7.08
CA MET A 417 11.89 -1.21 -7.19
C MET A 417 11.07 -0.26 -8.09
N ALA A 418 11.04 1.03 -7.77
CA ALA A 418 10.43 2.12 -8.57
C ALA A 418 9.23 1.70 -9.45
N MET A 419 8.28 0.96 -8.88
CA MET A 419 7.20 0.31 -9.64
C MET A 419 6.42 1.28 -10.51
N SER A 420 6.19 2.52 -10.04
CA SER A 420 5.49 3.54 -10.83
C SER A 420 6.25 3.89 -12.11
N ALA A 421 7.58 4.00 -12.04
CA ALA A 421 8.41 4.27 -13.20
C ALA A 421 8.42 3.11 -14.20
N TYR A 422 8.41 1.87 -13.73
CA TYR A 422 8.35 0.70 -14.60
C TYR A 422 6.97 0.53 -15.24
N TYR A 423 5.88 0.75 -14.52
CA TYR A 423 4.54 0.77 -15.10
C TYR A 423 4.43 1.82 -16.21
N LEU A 424 4.93 3.04 -15.95
CA LEU A 424 4.92 4.09 -16.95
C LEU A 424 5.80 3.72 -18.15
N LYS A 425 7.01 3.18 -17.93
CA LYS A 425 7.90 2.77 -19.02
C LYS A 425 7.31 1.67 -19.90
N GLY A 426 6.52 0.77 -19.31
CA GLY A 426 5.85 -0.31 -20.06
C GLY A 426 4.86 0.17 -21.13
N ILE A 427 4.34 1.40 -20.99
CA ILE A 427 3.34 1.98 -21.90
C ILE A 427 3.81 3.29 -22.58
N ALA A 428 4.90 3.89 -22.09
CA ALA A 428 5.45 5.12 -22.65
C ALA A 428 6.03 4.90 -24.06
N PRO A 429 6.02 5.92 -24.91
CA PRO A 429 6.71 5.87 -26.20
C PRO A 429 8.18 5.44 -26.04
N PRO A 430 8.73 4.68 -27.05
CA PRO A 430 10.09 4.15 -26.97
C PRO A 430 11.18 5.21 -26.73
N GLU A 431 10.96 6.44 -27.20
CA GLU A 431 11.86 7.59 -27.08
C GLU A 431 12.09 8.02 -25.63
N ILE A 432 11.13 7.76 -24.75
CA ILE A 432 11.23 8.09 -23.32
C ILE A 432 12.08 7.04 -22.62
N LYS A 433 13.29 7.44 -22.21
CA LYS A 433 14.20 6.57 -21.48
C LYS A 433 13.82 6.47 -20.01
N LEU A 434 14.08 5.33 -19.40
CA LEU A 434 13.83 5.10 -17.97
C LEU A 434 14.57 6.12 -17.08
N THR A 435 15.77 6.51 -17.49
CA THR A 435 16.55 7.54 -16.79
C THR A 435 15.85 8.91 -16.78
N GLN A 436 15.11 9.27 -17.84
CA GLN A 436 14.30 10.49 -17.88
C GLN A 436 13.12 10.41 -16.89
N ILE A 437 12.47 9.23 -16.81
CA ILE A 437 11.40 9.02 -15.84
C ILE A 437 11.95 9.16 -14.41
N PHE A 438 13.08 8.54 -14.09
CA PHE A 438 13.72 8.68 -12.78
C PHE A 438 14.10 10.12 -12.46
N SER A 439 14.70 10.83 -13.42
CA SER A 439 15.01 12.26 -13.25
C SER A 439 13.76 13.10 -12.95
N GLY A 440 12.64 12.78 -13.62
CA GLY A 440 11.37 13.47 -13.41
C GLY A 440 10.72 13.20 -12.06
N VAL A 441 10.94 12.02 -11.49
CA VAL A 441 10.37 11.60 -10.21
C VAL A 441 11.12 12.22 -9.01
N MET A 442 12.42 12.51 -9.13
CA MET A 442 13.25 12.97 -8.01
C MET A 442 12.71 14.21 -7.28
N PRO A 443 12.21 15.27 -7.94
CA PRO A 443 11.65 16.41 -7.22
C PRO A 443 10.39 16.05 -6.41
N PHE A 444 9.58 15.11 -6.88
CA PHE A 444 8.40 14.63 -6.14
C PHE A 444 8.80 13.80 -4.93
N LEU A 445 9.89 13.04 -5.02
CA LEU A 445 10.48 12.35 -3.88
C LEU A 445 10.89 13.37 -2.78
N PHE A 446 11.48 14.51 -3.16
CA PHE A 446 11.76 15.59 -2.21
C PHE A 446 10.49 16.13 -1.55
N CYS A 447 9.38 16.24 -2.28
CA CYS A 447 8.09 16.63 -1.70
C CYS A 447 7.61 15.61 -0.64
N VAL A 448 7.84 14.30 -0.85
CA VAL A 448 7.54 13.29 0.17
C VAL A 448 8.38 13.50 1.43
N PHE A 449 9.68 13.72 1.30
CA PHE A 449 10.52 14.02 2.46
C PHE A 449 10.11 15.31 3.18
N ILE A 450 9.71 16.35 2.44
CA ILE A 450 9.14 17.56 3.04
C ILE A 450 7.84 17.24 3.78
N ALA A 451 6.95 16.44 3.20
CA ALA A 451 5.71 16.03 3.87
C ALA A 451 6.01 15.26 5.17
N MET A 452 6.95 14.30 5.13
CA MET A 452 7.39 13.60 6.33
C MET A 452 7.95 14.56 7.39
N ALA A 453 8.83 15.48 7.01
CA ALA A 453 9.38 16.48 7.91
C ALA A 453 8.28 17.36 8.54
N LEU A 454 7.28 17.75 7.75
CA LEU A 454 6.12 18.50 8.27
C LEU A 454 5.34 17.72 9.32
N MET A 455 5.19 16.38 9.18
CA MET A 455 4.54 15.56 10.20
C MET A 455 5.35 15.51 11.50
N TYR A 456 6.69 15.48 11.41
CA TYR A 456 7.55 15.56 12.61
C TYR A 456 7.48 16.92 13.30
N ILE A 457 7.45 18.02 12.55
CA ILE A 457 7.41 19.38 13.10
C ILE A 457 6.00 19.72 13.60
N PHE A 458 4.99 19.28 12.89
CA PHE A 458 3.58 19.55 13.17
C PHE A 458 2.75 18.26 13.28
N PRO A 459 2.91 17.45 14.35
CA PRO A 459 2.17 16.20 14.52
C PRO A 459 0.65 16.38 14.51
N GLN A 460 0.17 17.59 14.80
CA GLN A 460 -1.25 17.94 14.74
C GLN A 460 -1.86 17.73 13.34
N ILE A 461 -1.09 17.77 12.27
CA ILE A 461 -1.60 17.43 10.92
C ILE A 461 -2.13 15.99 10.90
N VAL A 462 -1.51 15.08 11.66
CA VAL A 462 -1.96 13.68 11.77
C VAL A 462 -3.11 13.54 12.77
N PHE A 463 -3.01 14.19 13.94
CA PHE A 463 -3.96 13.97 15.04
C PHE A 463 -5.21 14.83 14.98
N TYR A 464 -5.21 15.94 14.26
CA TYR A 464 -6.30 16.93 14.28
C TYR A 464 -7.67 16.34 13.96
N LEU A 465 -7.80 15.61 12.85
CA LEU A 465 -9.08 15.01 12.46
C LEU A 465 -9.50 13.85 13.37
N PRO A 466 -8.63 12.90 13.73
CA PRO A 466 -8.97 11.88 14.71
C PRO A 466 -9.45 12.44 16.05
N GLU A 467 -8.77 13.46 16.60
CA GLU A 467 -9.16 14.09 17.86
C GLU A 467 -10.47 14.88 17.74
N LEU A 468 -10.67 15.57 16.63
CA LEU A 468 -11.91 16.32 16.37
C LEU A 468 -13.14 15.41 16.25
N MET A 469 -12.98 14.25 15.63
CA MET A 469 -14.10 13.35 15.33
C MET A 469 -14.37 12.33 16.44
N TYR A 470 -13.33 11.85 17.12
CA TYR A 470 -13.44 10.71 18.05
C TYR A 470 -12.97 11.04 19.48
N GLY A 471 -12.55 12.28 19.73
CA GLY A 471 -11.92 12.66 20.99
C GLY A 471 -10.49 12.14 21.14
N LYS A 472 -9.84 12.55 22.24
CA LYS A 472 -8.49 12.10 22.59
C LYS A 472 -8.48 10.65 23.04
#